data_8f20be8b8c2d2d7e72016877a14bdc78
#
_entry.id   8f20be8b8c2d2d7e72016877a14bdc78
#
_cell.length_a   1.000
_cell.length_b   1.000
_cell.length_c   1.000
_cell.angle_alpha   90.00
_cell.angle_beta   90.00
_cell.angle_gamma   90.00
#
_symmetry.space_group_name_H-M   'P 1'
#
loop_
_entity.id
_entity.type
_entity.pdbx_description
1 polymer ?
#
loop_
_entity_poly.entity_id
_entity_poly.type
_entity_poly.pdbx_seq_one_letter_code
_entity_poly.pdbx_strand_id
1 'polypeptide(L)'
;QALSKARQSIHPDLFLSLFNISVDLFYKQLPQRRTWNGYHLLAVDGSKLELPNSKSNFEFFGEMFTYPNPERRFTSGLASIIYDVLDDYIVHASLSPYLASERTAAKEHIATLEALDIFSDNSIVIFDRGYYSEGMFRFFSERNHLCLMRLKSNVKIVKNCKGDTMSILPGNPKLGTEDVKIRVIEVDLPNGTKEYLATNIFDSGITPSMFSELYFYRWPIEVKYRELKTRLCLEEFSGTSAISIMQEFYINLLLSNLASLIKNEADNNLQVPAESANKHHYQSNRSFIIGCFKGLLPKILCTILEMACIDQLYTESLRTKGKVVPDRSYPRKKLKLVCRKHFNN
;
A
#
# COMPACT_ATOMS: atom_id res chain seq x y z
N GLN A 1 -4.34 33.33 -8.35
CA GLN A 1 -3.91 33.73 -6.98
C GLN A 1 -5.01 33.54 -5.94
N ALA A 2 -6.28 33.95 -6.17
CA ALA A 2 -7.37 33.79 -5.19
C ALA A 2 -7.63 32.33 -4.82
N LEU A 3 -7.71 31.42 -5.82
CA LEU A 3 -7.90 29.98 -5.58
C LEU A 3 -6.75 29.37 -4.78
N SER A 4 -5.51 29.75 -5.07
CA SER A 4 -4.33 29.26 -4.34
C SER A 4 -4.33 29.72 -2.88
N LYS A 5 -4.74 30.97 -2.60
CA LYS A 5 -4.90 31.47 -1.23
C LYS A 5 -6.04 30.78 -0.48
N ALA A 6 -7.21 30.62 -1.12
CA ALA A 6 -8.35 29.91 -0.54
C ALA A 6 -7.99 28.47 -0.20
N ARG A 7 -7.25 27.79 -1.07
CA ARG A 7 -6.77 26.41 -0.81
C ARG A 7 -5.85 26.34 0.41
N GLN A 8 -4.97 27.30 0.62
CA GLN A 8 -4.06 27.33 1.77
C GLN A 8 -4.78 27.51 3.12
N SER A 9 -6.02 28.05 3.12
CA SER A 9 -6.84 28.14 4.34
C SER A 9 -7.52 26.84 4.72
N ILE A 10 -7.54 25.84 3.84
CA ILE A 10 -8.11 24.52 4.13
C ILE A 10 -7.04 23.65 4.80
N HIS A 11 -7.30 23.20 6.03
CA HIS A 11 -6.34 22.34 6.72
C HIS A 11 -6.25 20.97 6.04
N PRO A 12 -5.04 20.38 5.90
CA PRO A 12 -4.87 19.05 5.29
C PRO A 12 -5.66 17.94 5.98
N ASP A 13 -5.94 18.07 7.28
CA ASP A 13 -6.71 17.10 8.07
C ASP A 13 -8.14 16.91 7.57
N LEU A 14 -8.69 17.87 6.84
CA LEU A 14 -9.98 17.66 6.16
C LEU A 14 -9.90 16.49 5.18
N PHE A 15 -8.85 16.47 4.36
CA PHE A 15 -8.65 15.42 3.35
C PHE A 15 -8.25 14.10 3.98
N LEU A 16 -7.46 14.14 5.05
CA LEU A 16 -7.17 12.96 5.87
C LEU A 16 -8.45 12.41 6.51
N SER A 17 -9.31 13.27 7.06
CA SER A 17 -10.59 12.84 7.64
C SER A 17 -11.51 12.21 6.61
N LEU A 18 -11.62 12.78 5.40
CA LEU A 18 -12.40 12.20 4.30
C LEU A 18 -11.85 10.82 3.90
N PHE A 19 -10.53 10.69 3.82
CA PHE A 19 -9.89 9.41 3.57
C PHE A 19 -10.22 8.39 4.68
N ASN A 20 -10.06 8.76 5.95
CA ASN A 20 -10.36 7.89 7.10
C ASN A 20 -11.84 7.50 7.18
N ILE A 21 -12.76 8.42 6.89
CA ILE A 21 -14.21 8.12 6.80
C ILE A 21 -14.45 7.08 5.71
N SER A 22 -13.81 7.20 4.54
CA SER A 22 -13.96 6.21 3.47
C SER A 22 -13.49 4.82 3.88
N VAL A 23 -12.44 4.75 4.69
CA VAL A 23 -11.91 3.48 5.24
C VAL A 23 -12.86 2.90 6.28
N ASP A 24 -13.34 3.71 7.20
CA ASP A 24 -14.29 3.29 8.23
C ASP A 24 -15.59 2.75 7.63
N LEU A 25 -16.14 3.44 6.64
CA LEU A 25 -17.32 2.99 5.89
C LEU A 25 -17.06 1.67 5.16
N PHE A 26 -15.88 1.53 4.52
CA PHE A 26 -15.50 0.29 3.84
C PHE A 26 -15.47 -0.89 4.80
N TYR A 27 -14.83 -0.73 5.96
CA TYR A 27 -14.67 -1.82 6.93
C TYR A 27 -15.93 -2.15 7.71
N LYS A 28 -16.79 -1.17 7.99
CA LYS A 28 -18.03 -1.35 8.77
C LYS A 28 -19.27 -1.72 7.94
N GLN A 29 -19.35 -1.25 6.70
CA GLN A 29 -20.57 -1.39 5.90
C GLN A 29 -20.47 -2.47 4.81
N LEU A 30 -19.26 -2.86 4.40
CA LEU A 30 -19.11 -3.95 3.45
C LEU A 30 -19.04 -5.29 4.20
N PRO A 31 -20.11 -6.10 4.18
CA PRO A 31 -20.25 -7.27 5.04
C PRO A 31 -19.35 -8.43 4.65
N GLN A 32 -18.78 -8.44 3.45
CA GLN A 32 -17.94 -9.52 2.96
C GLN A 32 -16.66 -8.97 2.33
N ARG A 33 -15.64 -8.81 3.16
CA ARG A 33 -14.27 -8.60 2.69
C ARG A 33 -13.68 -9.93 2.22
N ARG A 34 -12.84 -9.87 1.20
CA ARG A 34 -12.14 -11.04 0.68
C ARG A 34 -11.12 -11.55 1.70
N THR A 35 -11.00 -12.87 1.80
CA THR A 35 -10.05 -13.52 2.69
C THR A 35 -9.25 -14.59 1.96
N TRP A 36 -8.05 -14.86 2.45
CA TRP A 36 -7.23 -15.99 2.09
C TRP A 36 -7.23 -16.98 3.25
N ASN A 37 -7.81 -18.17 3.07
CA ASN A 37 -7.97 -19.16 4.15
C ASN A 37 -8.56 -18.57 5.45
N GLY A 38 -9.51 -17.66 5.36
CA GLY A 38 -10.13 -16.99 6.49
C GLY A 38 -9.35 -15.79 7.06
N TYR A 39 -8.18 -15.47 6.50
CA TYR A 39 -7.36 -14.33 6.93
C TYR A 39 -7.52 -13.13 5.99
N HIS A 40 -7.60 -11.94 6.56
CA HIS A 40 -7.43 -10.68 5.83
C HIS A 40 -5.94 -10.43 5.58
N LEU A 41 -5.59 -10.03 4.37
CA LEU A 41 -4.20 -9.82 4.00
C LEU A 41 -3.90 -8.34 3.86
N LEU A 42 -3.00 -7.85 4.68
CA LEU A 42 -2.50 -6.49 4.65
C LEU A 42 -1.02 -6.50 4.23
N ALA A 43 -0.62 -5.58 3.37
CA ALA A 43 0.78 -5.35 3.05
C ALA A 43 1.19 -3.95 3.48
N VAL A 44 2.42 -3.79 3.95
CA VAL A 44 3.01 -2.49 4.25
C VAL A 44 4.23 -2.27 3.37
N ASP A 45 4.30 -1.10 2.78
CA ASP A 45 5.48 -0.68 2.02
C ASP A 45 5.66 0.84 2.07
N GLY A 46 6.86 1.30 1.80
CA GLY A 46 7.24 2.70 1.69
C GLY A 46 7.71 3.07 0.29
N SER A 47 7.39 4.27 -0.16
CA SER A 47 7.90 4.82 -1.41
C SER A 47 8.31 6.27 -1.24
N LYS A 48 9.48 6.60 -1.76
CA LYS A 48 9.93 7.99 -1.80
C LYS A 48 9.19 8.73 -2.90
N LEU A 49 8.68 9.91 -2.55
CA LEU A 49 8.03 10.83 -3.47
C LEU A 49 8.94 12.03 -3.73
N GLU A 50 9.10 12.38 -5.00
CA GLU A 50 9.73 13.65 -5.38
C GLU A 50 8.77 14.79 -5.08
N LEU A 51 9.24 15.81 -4.36
CA LEU A 51 8.45 16.96 -3.96
C LEU A 51 8.99 18.24 -4.63
N PRO A 52 8.13 19.24 -4.91
CA PRO A 52 8.57 20.54 -5.39
C PRO A 52 9.55 21.19 -4.44
N ASN A 53 10.67 21.73 -4.98
CA ASN A 53 11.65 22.45 -4.20
C ASN A 53 11.09 23.81 -3.79
N SER A 54 10.79 23.98 -2.51
CA SER A 54 10.30 25.23 -1.95
C SER A 54 10.78 25.35 -0.50
N LYS A 55 10.81 26.58 0.01
CA LYS A 55 11.16 26.83 1.41
C LYS A 55 10.28 26.03 2.37
N SER A 56 8.97 26.05 2.17
CA SER A 56 8.00 25.31 2.98
C SER A 56 8.27 23.80 2.98
N ASN A 57 8.60 23.22 1.82
CA ASN A 57 8.86 21.78 1.72
C ASN A 57 10.22 21.40 2.31
N PHE A 58 11.25 22.26 2.18
CA PHE A 58 12.52 22.04 2.85
C PHE A 58 12.40 22.07 4.36
N GLU A 59 11.61 23.03 4.90
CA GLU A 59 11.37 23.14 6.34
C GLU A 59 10.60 21.95 6.90
N PHE A 60 9.63 21.42 6.16
CA PHE A 60 8.75 20.33 6.63
C PHE A 60 9.32 18.93 6.37
N PHE A 61 9.79 18.66 5.14
CA PHE A 61 10.22 17.31 4.72
C PHE A 61 11.75 17.11 4.83
N GLY A 62 12.49 18.19 5.02
CA GLY A 62 13.95 18.18 5.06
C GLY A 62 14.59 18.46 3.71
N GLU A 63 15.84 18.84 3.78
CA GLU A 63 16.67 19.19 2.64
C GLU A 63 17.69 18.09 2.38
N MET A 64 17.86 17.73 1.12
CA MET A 64 18.80 16.72 0.67
C MET A 64 19.72 17.25 -0.41
N PHE A 65 20.91 16.66 -0.51
CA PHE A 65 21.94 17.07 -1.44
C PHE A 65 22.28 15.93 -2.40
N THR A 66 22.53 16.25 -3.66
CA THR A 66 23.00 15.28 -4.64
C THR A 66 24.52 15.15 -4.58
N TYR A 67 25.03 13.92 -4.56
CA TYR A 67 26.44 13.68 -4.76
C TYR A 67 26.72 13.37 -6.24
N PRO A 68 27.76 13.92 -6.88
CA PRO A 68 28.84 14.74 -6.32
C PRO A 68 28.58 16.26 -6.29
N ASN A 69 27.36 16.72 -6.55
CA ASN A 69 27.03 18.14 -6.70
C ASN A 69 26.25 18.65 -5.46
N PRO A 70 26.92 19.00 -4.34
CA PRO A 70 26.24 19.39 -3.09
C PRO A 70 25.48 20.72 -3.17
N GLU A 71 25.69 21.52 -4.21
CA GLU A 71 24.91 22.74 -4.44
C GLU A 71 23.48 22.45 -4.94
N ARG A 72 23.25 21.27 -5.47
CA ARG A 72 21.92 20.89 -5.96
C ARG A 72 21.09 20.30 -4.84
N ARG A 73 20.29 21.14 -4.22
CA ARG A 73 19.32 20.76 -3.18
C ARG A 73 18.03 20.22 -3.78
N PHE A 74 17.45 19.25 -3.12
CA PHE A 74 16.13 18.74 -3.43
C PHE A 74 15.41 18.30 -2.16
N THR A 75 14.09 18.13 -2.21
CA THR A 75 13.32 17.57 -1.11
C THR A 75 12.51 16.38 -1.59
N SER A 76 12.27 15.45 -0.69
CA SER A 76 11.53 14.23 -0.94
C SER A 76 10.79 13.82 0.33
N GLY A 77 9.64 13.19 0.18
CA GLY A 77 8.88 12.64 1.30
C GLY A 77 8.86 11.12 1.26
N LEU A 78 8.75 10.50 2.43
CA LEU A 78 8.47 9.08 2.57
C LEU A 78 6.96 8.88 2.67
N ALA A 79 6.34 8.39 1.60
CA ALA A 79 4.99 7.88 1.65
C ALA A 79 5.02 6.44 2.15
N SER A 80 4.31 6.14 3.23
CA SER A 80 4.11 4.79 3.74
C SER A 80 2.62 4.47 3.71
N ILE A 81 2.26 3.30 3.20
CA ILE A 81 0.87 2.84 3.18
C ILE A 81 0.74 1.43 3.76
N ILE A 82 -0.39 1.17 4.40
CA ILE A 82 -0.88 -0.18 4.67
C ILE A 82 -2.10 -0.43 3.78
N TYR A 83 -2.11 -1.58 3.13
CA TYR A 83 -2.94 -1.87 1.99
C TYR A 83 -3.58 -3.24 2.09
N ASP A 84 -4.90 -3.31 2.00
CA ASP A 84 -5.64 -4.54 1.85
C ASP A 84 -5.47 -5.07 0.43
N VAL A 85 -4.72 -6.16 0.31
CA VAL A 85 -4.25 -6.67 -0.99
C VAL A 85 -5.33 -7.42 -1.75
N LEU A 86 -6.31 -7.99 -1.05
CA LEU A 86 -7.39 -8.76 -1.66
C LEU A 86 -8.52 -7.85 -2.15
N ASP A 87 -8.79 -6.79 -1.42
CA ASP A 87 -9.82 -5.81 -1.76
C ASP A 87 -9.28 -4.59 -2.52
N ASP A 88 -7.96 -4.56 -2.79
CA ASP A 88 -7.30 -3.47 -3.52
C ASP A 88 -7.53 -2.10 -2.86
N TYR A 89 -7.46 -2.02 -1.51
CA TYR A 89 -7.87 -0.85 -0.75
C TYR A 89 -6.75 -0.34 0.17
N ILE A 90 -6.48 0.98 0.15
CA ILE A 90 -5.50 1.61 1.07
C ILE A 90 -6.21 1.85 2.40
N VAL A 91 -5.71 1.23 3.47
CA VAL A 91 -6.36 1.25 4.79
C VAL A 91 -5.87 2.40 5.66
N HIS A 92 -4.57 2.69 5.61
CA HIS A 92 -3.99 3.86 6.25
C HIS A 92 -2.74 4.31 5.49
N ALA A 93 -2.37 5.58 5.65
CA ALA A 93 -1.20 6.14 4.99
C ALA A 93 -0.61 7.30 5.75
N SER A 94 0.69 7.51 5.59
CA SER A 94 1.41 8.68 6.08
C SER A 94 2.38 9.22 5.04
N LEU A 95 2.60 10.54 5.06
CA LEU A 95 3.64 11.19 4.30
C LEU A 95 4.55 11.94 5.28
N SER A 96 5.77 11.48 5.42
CA SER A 96 6.75 11.90 6.41
C SER A 96 8.01 12.46 5.76
N PRO A 97 8.90 13.14 6.51
CA PRO A 97 10.22 13.49 6.02
C PRO A 97 10.97 12.30 5.43
N TYR A 98 11.83 12.56 4.43
CA TYR A 98 12.59 11.55 3.70
C TYR A 98 13.37 10.56 4.57
N LEU A 99 13.93 11.06 5.69
CA LEU A 99 14.73 10.24 6.63
C LEU A 99 13.89 9.52 7.68
N ALA A 100 12.56 9.63 7.63
CA ALA A 100 11.69 8.88 8.54
C ALA A 100 11.88 7.37 8.37
N SER A 101 11.65 6.64 9.45
CA SER A 101 11.81 5.19 9.47
C SER A 101 10.55 4.50 8.93
N GLU A 102 10.69 3.69 7.89
CA GLU A 102 9.61 2.84 7.38
C GLU A 102 9.05 1.89 8.45
N ARG A 103 9.91 1.38 9.35
CA ARG A 103 9.48 0.50 10.45
C ARG A 103 8.67 1.25 11.51
N THR A 104 9.02 2.51 11.78
CA THR A 104 8.24 3.37 12.68
C THR A 104 6.87 3.66 12.07
N ALA A 105 6.82 4.06 10.82
CA ALA A 105 5.58 4.28 10.10
C ALA A 105 4.70 3.01 10.08
N ALA A 106 5.29 1.83 9.88
CA ALA A 106 4.55 0.56 9.94
C ALA A 106 3.90 0.31 11.31
N LYS A 107 4.62 0.58 12.41
CA LYS A 107 4.07 0.47 13.77
C LYS A 107 2.95 1.47 14.03
N GLU A 108 3.10 2.70 13.54
CA GLU A 108 2.06 3.74 13.61
C GLU A 108 0.81 3.36 12.83
N HIS A 109 0.96 2.74 11.66
CA HIS A 109 -0.18 2.20 10.92
C HIS A 109 -0.97 1.21 11.75
N ILE A 110 -0.30 0.21 12.34
CA ILE A 110 -0.95 -0.81 13.15
C ILE A 110 -1.64 -0.18 14.37
N ALA A 111 -0.95 0.69 15.12
CA ALA A 111 -1.53 1.36 16.28
C ALA A 111 -2.76 2.21 15.92
N THR A 112 -2.76 2.85 14.75
CA THR A 112 -3.92 3.61 14.27
C THR A 112 -5.09 2.69 13.93
N LEU A 113 -4.85 1.55 13.28
CA LEU A 113 -5.90 0.60 12.92
C LEU A 113 -6.48 -0.09 14.16
N GLU A 114 -5.67 -0.35 15.20
CA GLU A 114 -6.13 -0.81 16.51
C GLU A 114 -7.06 0.23 17.16
N ALA A 115 -6.64 1.49 17.19
CA ALA A 115 -7.43 2.58 17.79
C ALA A 115 -8.75 2.85 17.06
N LEU A 116 -8.84 2.54 15.77
CA LEU A 116 -10.06 2.68 14.95
C LEU A 116 -10.93 1.42 14.95
N ASP A 117 -10.54 0.36 15.64
CA ASP A 117 -11.22 -0.95 15.64
C ASP A 117 -11.38 -1.54 14.22
N ILE A 118 -10.38 -1.32 13.39
CA ILE A 118 -10.32 -1.81 11.99
C ILE A 118 -9.45 -3.07 11.89
N PHE A 119 -8.44 -3.19 12.77
CA PHE A 119 -7.53 -4.32 12.77
C PHE A 119 -8.22 -5.54 13.42
N SER A 120 -8.35 -6.64 12.68
CA SER A 120 -8.94 -7.88 13.23
C SER A 120 -7.87 -8.90 13.59
N ASP A 121 -8.16 -9.77 14.54
CA ASP A 121 -7.28 -10.87 14.97
C ASP A 121 -6.91 -11.83 13.83
N ASN A 122 -7.75 -11.88 12.79
CA ASN A 122 -7.51 -12.68 11.59
C ASN A 122 -6.81 -11.89 10.48
N SER A 123 -6.08 -10.82 10.82
CA SER A 123 -5.29 -10.07 9.83
C SER A 123 -3.84 -10.52 9.83
N ILE A 124 -3.29 -10.82 8.65
CA ILE A 124 -1.86 -11.09 8.45
C ILE A 124 -1.24 -9.88 7.77
N VAL A 125 -0.19 -9.31 8.37
CA VAL A 125 0.56 -8.21 7.78
C VAL A 125 1.83 -8.72 7.11
N ILE A 126 1.98 -8.44 5.82
CA ILE A 126 3.06 -8.96 4.98
C ILE A 126 4.07 -7.85 4.71
N PHE A 127 5.35 -8.13 4.97
CA PHE A 127 6.44 -7.16 4.87
C PHE A 127 7.57 -7.63 3.95
N ASP A 128 8.22 -6.69 3.26
CA ASP A 128 9.48 -6.95 2.58
C ASP A 128 10.65 -7.11 3.57
N ARG A 129 11.77 -7.63 3.06
CA ARG A 129 13.01 -7.89 3.82
C ARG A 129 13.61 -6.65 4.52
N GLY A 130 13.25 -5.44 4.08
CA GLY A 130 13.66 -4.19 4.71
C GLY A 130 13.08 -3.98 6.10
N TYR A 131 11.91 -4.54 6.35
CA TYR A 131 11.17 -4.36 7.60
C TYR A 131 11.62 -5.29 8.73
N TYR A 132 12.21 -6.46 8.38
CA TYR A 132 12.61 -7.40 9.42
C TYR A 132 13.59 -6.78 10.41
N SER A 133 13.24 -6.87 11.68
CA SER A 133 14.10 -6.71 12.85
C SER A 133 13.48 -7.45 14.02
N GLU A 134 14.30 -7.81 15.02
CA GLU A 134 13.78 -8.44 16.24
C GLU A 134 12.72 -7.55 16.91
N GLY A 135 12.93 -6.23 16.95
CA GLY A 135 11.97 -5.28 17.54
C GLY A 135 10.66 -5.16 16.76
N MET A 136 10.65 -5.37 15.43
CA MET A 136 9.40 -5.46 14.66
C MET A 136 8.66 -6.76 14.98
N PHE A 137 9.39 -7.88 15.03
CA PHE A 137 8.78 -9.18 15.29
C PHE A 137 8.16 -9.22 16.70
N ARG A 138 8.87 -8.69 17.70
CA ARG A 138 8.37 -8.56 19.08
C ARG A 138 7.12 -7.69 19.15
N PHE A 139 7.12 -6.56 18.46
CA PHE A 139 5.97 -5.65 18.38
C PHE A 139 4.68 -6.36 17.95
N PHE A 140 4.77 -7.27 16.95
CA PHE A 140 3.63 -8.07 16.49
C PHE A 140 3.27 -9.17 17.48
N SER A 141 4.27 -9.88 18.01
CA SER A 141 4.05 -10.99 18.95
C SER A 141 3.44 -10.53 20.28
N GLU A 142 3.90 -9.39 20.82
CA GLU A 142 3.38 -8.81 22.06
C GLU A 142 1.92 -8.35 21.96
N ARG A 143 1.46 -8.06 20.73
CA ARG A 143 0.08 -7.66 20.40
C ARG A 143 -0.80 -8.80 19.93
N ASN A 144 -0.26 -10.02 19.85
CA ASN A 144 -0.92 -11.17 19.22
C ASN A 144 -1.37 -10.93 17.77
N HIS A 145 -0.70 -10.03 17.06
CA HIS A 145 -0.95 -9.79 15.64
C HIS A 145 -0.09 -10.69 14.77
N LEU A 146 -0.67 -11.17 13.66
CA LEU A 146 0.02 -12.06 12.75
C LEU A 146 0.85 -11.28 11.73
N CYS A 147 2.07 -11.74 11.48
CA CYS A 147 2.94 -11.14 10.49
C CYS A 147 3.72 -12.19 9.68
N LEU A 148 4.06 -11.82 8.44
CA LEU A 148 4.95 -12.56 7.56
C LEU A 148 6.00 -11.60 7.01
N MET A 149 7.28 -11.89 7.26
CA MET A 149 8.40 -11.04 6.86
C MET A 149 9.42 -11.83 6.06
N ARG A 150 9.86 -11.27 4.95
CA ARG A 150 11.02 -11.83 4.23
C ARG A 150 12.30 -11.53 4.99
N LEU A 151 13.20 -12.51 5.04
CA LEU A 151 14.51 -12.39 5.68
C LEU A 151 15.62 -12.17 4.65
N LYS A 152 16.69 -11.52 5.09
CA LYS A 152 17.96 -11.54 4.38
C LYS A 152 18.68 -12.86 4.70
N SER A 153 19.37 -13.45 3.72
CA SER A 153 20.09 -14.72 3.88
C SER A 153 21.20 -14.70 4.94
N ASN A 154 21.70 -13.50 5.28
CA ASN A 154 22.76 -13.33 6.28
C ASN A 154 22.25 -13.17 7.72
N VAL A 155 20.93 -13.21 7.95
CA VAL A 155 20.36 -13.14 9.30
C VAL A 155 20.70 -14.42 10.09
N LYS A 156 21.05 -14.27 11.37
CA LYS A 156 21.52 -15.38 12.21
C LYS A 156 20.56 -16.57 12.24
N ILE A 157 19.26 -16.33 12.35
CA ILE A 157 18.23 -17.37 12.41
C ILE A 157 18.10 -18.19 11.12
N VAL A 158 18.53 -17.62 9.97
CA VAL A 158 18.50 -18.31 8.67
C VAL A 158 19.58 -19.37 8.56
N LYS A 159 20.72 -19.19 9.24
CA LYS A 159 21.89 -20.09 9.10
C LYS A 159 21.58 -21.53 9.47
N ASN A 160 20.65 -21.75 10.39
CA ASN A 160 20.26 -23.07 10.86
C ASN A 160 18.88 -23.51 10.31
N CYS A 161 18.29 -22.74 9.42
CA CYS A 161 16.99 -23.07 8.83
C CYS A 161 17.17 -24.14 7.74
N LYS A 162 16.38 -25.20 7.83
CA LYS A 162 16.21 -26.22 6.80
C LYS A 162 14.73 -26.51 6.68
N GLY A 163 14.17 -26.14 5.52
CA GLY A 163 12.74 -26.30 5.27
C GLY A 163 11.90 -25.41 6.20
N ASP A 164 11.09 -26.03 7.04
CA ASP A 164 10.20 -25.37 8.01
C ASP A 164 10.73 -25.60 9.43
N THR A 165 11.19 -24.55 10.07
CA THR A 165 11.95 -24.65 11.33
C THR A 165 11.39 -23.68 12.37
N MET A 166 11.11 -24.19 13.56
CA MET A 166 10.83 -23.36 14.74
C MET A 166 12.14 -22.85 15.34
N SER A 167 12.17 -21.56 15.64
CA SER A 167 13.29 -20.88 16.27
C SER A 167 12.81 -19.98 17.42
N ILE A 168 13.75 -19.46 18.18
CA ILE A 168 13.47 -18.56 19.30
C ILE A 168 14.32 -17.31 19.10
N LEU A 169 13.69 -16.14 19.17
CA LEU A 169 14.37 -14.87 19.39
C LEU A 169 14.58 -14.69 20.89
N PRO A 170 15.82 -14.76 21.38
CA PRO A 170 16.08 -14.75 22.81
C PRO A 170 15.68 -13.42 23.43
N GLY A 171 15.07 -13.46 24.58
CA GLY A 171 14.79 -12.31 25.40
C GLY A 171 16.07 -11.62 25.90
N ASN A 172 15.94 -10.39 26.31
CA ASN A 172 16.99 -9.64 26.95
C ASN A 172 16.52 -9.18 28.33
N PRO A 173 16.96 -9.82 29.42
CA PRO A 173 16.54 -9.43 30.78
C PRO A 173 16.84 -8.00 31.15
N LYS A 174 17.91 -7.42 30.56
CA LYS A 174 18.27 -6.00 30.81
C LYS A 174 17.27 -5.02 30.19
N LEU A 175 16.54 -5.46 29.14
CA LEU A 175 15.51 -4.69 28.45
C LEU A 175 14.11 -5.14 28.84
N GLY A 176 13.97 -6.11 29.78
CA GLY A 176 12.70 -6.66 30.20
C GLY A 176 11.93 -7.39 29.09
N THR A 177 12.64 -7.92 28.07
CA THR A 177 12.01 -8.62 26.95
C THR A 177 12.11 -10.13 27.13
N GLU A 178 11.02 -10.86 26.84
CA GLU A 178 10.92 -12.31 26.90
C GLU A 178 11.37 -12.99 25.61
N ASP A 179 11.51 -14.31 25.66
CA ASP A 179 11.73 -15.14 24.48
C ASP A 179 10.50 -15.10 23.56
N VAL A 180 10.73 -14.96 22.25
CA VAL A 180 9.65 -14.95 21.25
C VAL A 180 9.86 -16.11 20.27
N LYS A 181 8.83 -16.97 20.17
CA LYS A 181 8.81 -18.04 19.18
C LYS A 181 8.65 -17.45 17.77
N ILE A 182 9.35 -18.02 16.82
CA ILE A 182 9.32 -17.65 15.42
C ILE A 182 9.37 -18.90 14.54
N ARG A 183 8.56 -18.97 13.52
CA ARG A 183 8.62 -19.99 12.47
C ARG A 183 9.38 -19.44 11.28
N VAL A 184 10.41 -20.13 10.84
CA VAL A 184 11.26 -19.74 9.70
C VAL A 184 11.08 -20.78 8.61
N ILE A 185 10.70 -20.33 7.42
CA ILE A 185 10.39 -21.16 6.27
C ILE A 185 11.40 -20.88 5.16
N GLU A 186 12.05 -21.94 4.69
CA GLU A 186 12.86 -21.91 3.49
C GLU A 186 11.98 -22.23 2.26
N VAL A 187 11.99 -21.35 1.27
CA VAL A 187 11.22 -21.48 0.02
C VAL A 187 12.19 -21.52 -1.15
N ASP A 188 12.07 -22.55 -1.98
CA ASP A 188 12.83 -22.64 -3.22
C ASP A 188 12.11 -21.85 -4.33
N LEU A 189 12.83 -20.89 -4.92
CA LEU A 189 12.32 -20.11 -6.04
C LEU A 189 12.58 -20.80 -7.38
N PRO A 190 11.77 -20.56 -8.42
CA PRO A 190 11.91 -21.21 -9.72
C PRO A 190 13.29 -21.04 -10.40
N ASN A 191 14.03 -20.00 -10.01
CA ASN A 191 15.38 -19.72 -10.49
C ASN A 191 16.49 -20.45 -9.71
N GLY A 192 16.12 -21.36 -8.80
CA GLY A 192 17.06 -22.13 -7.96
C GLY A 192 17.63 -21.35 -6.76
N THR A 193 17.20 -20.11 -6.53
CA THR A 193 17.59 -19.36 -5.33
C THR A 193 16.64 -19.67 -4.16
N LYS A 194 17.18 -19.57 -2.93
CA LYS A 194 16.40 -19.75 -1.70
C LYS A 194 15.91 -18.41 -1.16
N GLU A 195 14.67 -18.39 -0.77
CA GLU A 195 14.05 -17.30 -0.04
C GLU A 195 13.70 -17.76 1.39
N TYR A 196 13.84 -16.89 2.35
CA TYR A 196 13.54 -17.19 3.75
C TYR A 196 12.46 -16.26 4.25
N LEU A 197 11.43 -16.86 4.86
CA LEU A 197 10.29 -16.15 5.44
C LEU A 197 10.26 -16.40 6.95
N ALA A 198 9.92 -15.37 7.72
CA ALA A 198 9.72 -15.46 9.16
C ALA A 198 8.29 -15.07 9.50
N THR A 199 7.65 -15.83 10.39
CA THR A 199 6.26 -15.60 10.80
C THR A 199 6.01 -16.03 12.23
N ASN A 200 4.97 -15.48 12.87
CA ASN A 200 4.39 -15.97 14.11
C ASN A 200 3.06 -16.71 13.88
N ILE A 201 2.82 -17.20 12.67
CA ILE A 201 1.69 -18.06 12.34
C ILE A 201 2.12 -19.50 12.57
N PHE A 202 1.56 -20.13 13.62
CA PHE A 202 1.92 -21.50 14.03
C PHE A 202 0.87 -22.54 13.63
N ASP A 203 -0.14 -22.12 12.85
CA ASP A 203 -1.16 -23.03 12.32
C ASP A 203 -0.49 -24.09 11.43
N SER A 204 -0.63 -25.36 11.79
CA SER A 204 -0.11 -26.50 11.04
C SER A 204 -0.84 -26.74 9.70
N GLY A 205 -2.04 -26.21 9.55
CA GLY A 205 -2.79 -26.23 8.29
C GLY A 205 -2.17 -25.36 7.21
N ILE A 206 -1.36 -24.38 7.60
CA ILE A 206 -0.63 -23.52 6.64
C ILE A 206 0.74 -24.13 6.36
N THR A 207 0.86 -24.76 5.20
CA THR A 207 2.07 -25.48 4.76
C THR A 207 3.14 -24.51 4.22
N PRO A 208 4.42 -24.92 4.13
CA PRO A 208 5.49 -24.09 3.53
C PRO A 208 5.19 -23.57 2.12
N SER A 209 4.54 -24.38 1.28
CA SER A 209 4.13 -23.95 -0.07
C SER A 209 3.09 -22.82 -0.04
N MET A 210 2.17 -22.86 0.92
CA MET A 210 1.17 -21.80 1.11
C MET A 210 1.81 -20.50 1.59
N PHE A 211 2.91 -20.54 2.37
CA PHE A 211 3.64 -19.32 2.73
C PHE A 211 4.32 -18.65 1.53
N SER A 212 4.77 -19.42 0.54
CA SER A 212 5.27 -18.86 -0.71
C SER A 212 4.18 -18.11 -1.47
N GLU A 213 2.99 -18.71 -1.58
CA GLU A 213 1.81 -18.08 -2.17
C GLU A 213 1.41 -16.82 -1.37
N LEU A 214 1.32 -16.94 -0.03
CA LEU A 214 0.97 -15.84 0.85
C LEU A 214 1.92 -14.66 0.70
N TYR A 215 3.23 -14.92 0.61
CA TYR A 215 4.20 -13.85 0.42
C TYR A 215 4.08 -13.17 -0.96
N PHE A 216 3.63 -13.89 -1.98
CA PHE A 216 3.38 -13.31 -3.30
C PHE A 216 2.28 -12.22 -3.26
N TYR A 217 1.31 -12.32 -2.34
CA TYR A 217 0.31 -11.27 -2.12
C TYR A 217 0.89 -9.93 -1.61
N ARG A 218 2.17 -9.85 -1.27
CA ARG A 218 2.83 -8.56 -1.02
C ARG A 218 3.00 -7.73 -2.31
N TRP A 219 3.15 -8.39 -3.46
CA TRP A 219 3.47 -7.72 -4.72
C TRP A 219 2.46 -6.65 -5.18
N PRO A 220 1.15 -6.79 -5.00
CA PRO A 220 0.15 -5.79 -5.36
C PRO A 220 0.43 -4.39 -4.81
N ILE A 221 1.08 -4.21 -3.65
CA ILE A 221 1.40 -2.89 -3.10
C ILE A 221 2.39 -2.11 -3.99
N GLU A 222 3.35 -2.80 -4.63
CA GLU A 222 4.26 -2.16 -5.59
C GLU A 222 3.50 -1.68 -6.85
N VAL A 223 2.50 -2.45 -7.26
CA VAL A 223 1.60 -2.07 -8.37
C VAL A 223 0.76 -0.87 -7.97
N LYS A 224 0.27 -0.83 -6.72
CA LYS A 224 -0.49 0.29 -6.16
C LYS A 224 0.33 1.59 -6.17
N TYR A 225 1.57 1.58 -5.69
CA TYR A 225 2.45 2.75 -5.78
C TYR A 225 2.70 3.20 -7.22
N ARG A 226 2.89 2.26 -8.14
CA ARG A 226 3.04 2.59 -9.57
C ARG A 226 1.78 3.28 -10.11
N GLU A 227 0.60 2.81 -9.73
CA GLU A 227 -0.67 3.43 -10.11
C GLU A 227 -0.79 4.84 -9.55
N LEU A 228 -0.54 5.04 -8.26
CA LEU A 228 -0.55 6.36 -7.61
C LEU A 228 0.38 7.34 -8.33
N LYS A 229 1.60 6.92 -8.65
CA LYS A 229 2.59 7.77 -9.32
C LYS A 229 2.28 8.05 -10.79
N THR A 230 1.75 7.07 -11.54
CA THR A 230 1.59 7.21 -13.00
C THR A 230 0.19 7.60 -13.44
N ARG A 231 -0.86 7.16 -12.73
CA ARG A 231 -2.26 7.42 -13.13
C ARG A 231 -2.91 8.53 -12.32
N LEU A 232 -2.62 8.57 -11.05
CA LEU A 232 -3.05 9.65 -10.16
C LEU A 232 -2.05 10.81 -10.11
N CYS A 233 -0.88 10.64 -10.77
CA CYS A 233 0.16 11.68 -10.88
C CYS A 233 0.62 12.19 -9.51
N LEU A 234 0.80 11.28 -8.55
CA LEU A 234 1.08 11.62 -7.15
C LEU A 234 2.37 12.45 -6.95
N GLU A 235 3.27 12.50 -7.94
CA GLU A 235 4.49 13.34 -7.91
C GLU A 235 4.37 14.61 -8.77
N GLU A 236 3.21 14.84 -9.41
CA GLU A 236 2.90 16.04 -10.21
C GLU A 236 2.05 17.01 -9.40
N PHE A 237 2.59 17.44 -8.26
CA PHE A 237 1.88 18.34 -7.35
C PHE A 237 1.57 19.69 -7.99
N SER A 238 0.33 20.16 -7.85
CA SER A 238 -0.10 21.46 -8.36
C SER A 238 0.29 22.62 -7.45
N GLY A 239 0.56 22.32 -6.16
CA GLY A 239 1.01 23.29 -5.16
C GLY A 239 2.44 23.02 -4.72
N THR A 240 3.09 24.07 -4.22
CA THR A 240 4.49 24.02 -3.78
C THR A 240 4.66 24.13 -2.26
N SER A 241 3.58 24.27 -1.48
CA SER A 241 3.63 24.28 -0.02
C SER A 241 3.43 22.91 0.58
N ALA A 242 3.97 22.62 1.77
CA ALA A 242 3.75 21.39 2.49
C ALA A 242 2.25 21.10 2.71
N ILE A 243 1.45 22.14 3.02
CA ILE A 243 -0.01 22.05 3.13
C ILE A 243 -0.60 21.50 1.84
N SER A 244 -0.25 22.07 0.68
CA SER A 244 -0.77 21.64 -0.62
C SER A 244 -0.37 20.19 -0.95
N ILE A 245 0.87 19.81 -0.63
CA ILE A 245 1.37 18.44 -0.81
C ILE A 245 0.55 17.45 0.01
N MET A 246 0.31 17.74 1.30
CA MET A 246 -0.48 16.86 2.16
C MET A 246 -1.94 16.75 1.70
N GLN A 247 -2.56 17.86 1.26
CA GLN A 247 -3.90 17.85 0.69
C GLN A 247 -3.98 16.94 -0.55
N GLU A 248 -3.05 17.10 -1.50
CA GLU A 248 -3.02 16.30 -2.73
C GLU A 248 -2.69 14.85 -2.46
N PHE A 249 -1.85 14.56 -1.48
CA PHE A 249 -1.54 13.20 -1.07
C PHE A 249 -2.82 12.48 -0.64
N TYR A 250 -3.55 12.98 0.34
CA TYR A 250 -4.73 12.29 0.88
C TYR A 250 -5.89 12.24 -0.12
N ILE A 251 -6.11 13.28 -0.94
CA ILE A 251 -7.18 13.22 -1.95
C ILE A 251 -6.87 12.17 -3.04
N ASN A 252 -5.62 11.98 -3.41
CA ASN A 252 -5.24 10.95 -4.36
C ASN A 252 -5.41 9.54 -3.80
N LEU A 253 -5.15 9.33 -2.50
CA LEU A 253 -5.44 8.05 -1.83
C LEU A 253 -6.95 7.79 -1.78
N LEU A 254 -7.76 8.78 -1.43
CA LEU A 254 -9.21 8.69 -1.45
C LEU A 254 -9.72 8.33 -2.86
N LEU A 255 -9.23 9.00 -3.89
CA LEU A 255 -9.60 8.71 -5.28
C LEU A 255 -9.21 7.28 -5.70
N SER A 256 -8.04 6.81 -5.26
CA SER A 256 -7.61 5.42 -5.49
C SER A 256 -8.58 4.43 -4.84
N ASN A 257 -9.00 4.70 -3.60
CA ASN A 257 -9.95 3.85 -2.88
C ASN A 257 -11.33 3.84 -3.54
N LEU A 258 -11.86 4.99 -3.91
CA LEU A 258 -13.15 5.07 -4.61
C LEU A 258 -13.11 4.33 -5.96
N ALA A 259 -12.00 4.43 -6.69
CA ALA A 259 -11.81 3.66 -7.92
C ALA A 259 -11.74 2.15 -7.67
N SER A 260 -11.20 1.73 -6.52
CA SER A 260 -11.19 0.32 -6.12
C SER A 260 -12.60 -0.22 -5.84
N LEU A 261 -13.45 0.55 -5.17
CA LEU A 261 -14.84 0.15 -4.91
C LEU A 261 -15.59 -0.12 -6.21
N ILE A 262 -15.54 0.81 -7.15
CA ILE A 262 -16.22 0.66 -8.46
C ILE A 262 -15.64 -0.52 -9.23
N LYS A 263 -14.30 -0.68 -9.20
CA LYS A 263 -13.64 -1.80 -9.86
C LYS A 263 -14.07 -3.14 -9.27
N ASN A 264 -14.07 -3.27 -7.95
CA ASN A 264 -14.40 -4.51 -7.27
C ASN A 264 -15.85 -4.91 -7.53
N GLU A 265 -16.78 -3.96 -7.49
CA GLU A 265 -18.19 -4.20 -7.83
C GLU A 265 -18.36 -4.63 -9.30
N ALA A 266 -17.69 -3.94 -10.23
CA ALA A 266 -17.74 -4.31 -11.63
C ALA A 266 -17.12 -5.70 -11.89
N ASP A 267 -15.99 -6.02 -11.24
CA ASP A 267 -15.33 -7.32 -11.41
C ASP A 267 -16.17 -8.46 -10.82
N ASN A 268 -16.85 -8.26 -9.70
CA ASN A 268 -17.77 -9.24 -9.13
C ASN A 268 -18.89 -9.62 -10.12
N ASN A 269 -19.44 -8.61 -10.82
CA ASN A 269 -20.47 -8.83 -11.82
C ASN A 269 -19.95 -9.44 -13.14
N LEU A 270 -18.66 -9.25 -13.47
CA LEU A 270 -18.01 -9.87 -14.61
C LEU A 270 -17.67 -11.36 -14.38
N GLN A 271 -17.57 -11.79 -13.13
CA GLN A 271 -17.25 -13.18 -12.75
C GLN A 271 -18.47 -14.10 -12.70
N VAL A 272 -19.71 -13.57 -12.81
CA VAL A 272 -20.91 -14.39 -12.89
C VAL A 272 -20.81 -15.28 -14.13
N PRO A 273 -20.86 -16.62 -14.00
CA PRO A 273 -20.79 -17.51 -15.15
C PRO A 273 -22.03 -17.28 -16.01
N ALA A 274 -21.88 -16.60 -17.12
CA ALA A 274 -22.80 -16.82 -18.21
C ALA A 274 -22.54 -18.26 -18.66
N GLU A 275 -23.56 -19.08 -18.83
CA GLU A 275 -23.50 -20.45 -19.41
C GLU A 275 -22.92 -20.49 -20.84
N SER A 276 -22.35 -19.40 -21.31
CA SER A 276 -21.74 -19.22 -22.60
C SER A 276 -20.21 -19.27 -22.53
N ALA A 277 -19.69 -20.32 -23.10
CA ALA A 277 -18.47 -20.54 -23.90
C ALA A 277 -17.27 -19.56 -23.86
N ASN A 278 -17.19 -18.58 -23.01
CA ASN A 278 -16.04 -17.66 -22.95
C ASN A 278 -14.90 -18.23 -22.09
N LYS A 279 -13.90 -18.78 -22.77
CA LYS A 279 -12.66 -19.34 -22.19
C LYS A 279 -11.77 -18.31 -21.44
N HIS A 280 -12.20 -17.10 -21.24
CA HIS A 280 -11.36 -16.00 -20.72
C HIS A 280 -12.00 -15.29 -19.55
N HIS A 281 -11.22 -15.08 -18.49
CA HIS A 281 -11.58 -14.18 -17.41
C HIS A 281 -11.39 -12.73 -17.85
N TYR A 282 -12.32 -11.87 -17.49
CA TYR A 282 -12.29 -10.45 -17.76
C TYR A 282 -12.25 -9.66 -16.46
N GLN A 283 -11.62 -8.50 -16.49
CA GLN A 283 -11.63 -7.53 -15.42
C GLN A 283 -11.91 -6.14 -15.97
N SER A 284 -12.48 -5.27 -15.17
CA SER A 284 -12.72 -3.88 -15.52
C SER A 284 -11.40 -3.10 -15.69
N ASN A 285 -11.40 -2.10 -16.55
CA ASN A 285 -10.20 -1.30 -16.84
C ASN A 285 -10.03 -0.19 -15.80
N ARG A 286 -9.19 -0.42 -14.81
CA ARG A 286 -8.92 0.53 -13.73
C ARG A 286 -8.43 1.90 -14.23
N SER A 287 -7.66 1.97 -15.31
CA SER A 287 -7.21 3.24 -15.90
C SER A 287 -8.36 4.08 -16.41
N PHE A 288 -9.31 3.41 -17.03
CA PHE A 288 -10.54 4.03 -17.52
C PHE A 288 -11.36 4.57 -16.34
N ILE A 289 -11.55 3.75 -15.29
CA ILE A 289 -12.29 4.14 -14.09
C ILE A 289 -11.68 5.40 -13.46
N ILE A 290 -10.36 5.43 -13.24
CA ILE A 290 -9.66 6.60 -12.69
C ILE A 290 -9.82 7.82 -13.58
N GLY A 291 -9.69 7.67 -14.90
CA GLY A 291 -9.83 8.76 -15.88
C GLY A 291 -11.23 9.37 -15.86
N CYS A 292 -12.27 8.51 -15.87
CA CYS A 292 -13.66 8.96 -15.78
C CYS A 292 -13.97 9.59 -14.42
N PHE A 293 -13.46 9.01 -13.33
CA PHE A 293 -13.69 9.52 -11.98
C PHE A 293 -13.15 10.96 -11.82
N LYS A 294 -11.94 11.22 -12.32
CA LYS A 294 -11.36 12.58 -12.32
C LYS A 294 -12.26 13.59 -13.02
N GLY A 295 -12.90 13.21 -14.13
CA GLY A 295 -13.83 14.06 -14.87
C GLY A 295 -15.20 14.24 -14.22
N LEU A 296 -15.69 13.23 -13.51
CA LEU A 296 -17.01 13.25 -12.87
C LEU A 296 -16.99 13.84 -11.45
N LEU A 297 -15.85 13.78 -10.76
CA LEU A 297 -15.74 14.24 -9.38
C LEU A 297 -16.24 15.68 -9.14
N PRO A 298 -15.92 16.69 -9.98
CA PRO A 298 -16.47 18.03 -9.82
C PRO A 298 -18.01 18.07 -9.92
N LYS A 299 -18.59 17.25 -10.79
CA LYS A 299 -20.05 17.14 -10.93
C LYS A 299 -20.67 16.48 -9.72
N ILE A 300 -20.10 15.39 -9.22
CA ILE A 300 -20.57 14.68 -8.02
C ILE A 300 -20.53 15.58 -6.78
N LEU A 301 -19.51 16.45 -6.67
CA LEU A 301 -19.37 17.37 -5.53
C LEU A 301 -20.27 18.62 -5.63
N CYS A 302 -20.56 19.09 -6.85
CA CYS A 302 -21.35 20.31 -7.05
C CYS A 302 -22.86 20.07 -7.18
N THR A 303 -23.26 18.90 -7.67
CA THR A 303 -24.66 18.49 -7.76
C THR A 303 -24.91 17.44 -6.68
N ILE A 304 -25.67 17.79 -5.67
CA ILE A 304 -26.03 16.89 -4.56
C ILE A 304 -26.38 15.51 -5.14
N LEU A 305 -25.39 14.60 -5.17
CA LEU A 305 -25.50 13.17 -5.47
C LEU A 305 -26.47 12.83 -6.62
N GLU A 306 -26.12 13.14 -7.84
CA GLU A 306 -26.74 12.42 -8.95
C GLU A 306 -26.16 11.00 -8.98
N MET A 307 -26.84 10.06 -8.34
CA MET A 307 -26.55 8.61 -8.41
C MET A 307 -26.36 8.19 -9.88
N ALA A 308 -27.04 8.83 -10.82
CA ALA A 308 -26.89 8.65 -12.26
C ALA A 308 -25.44 8.75 -12.76
N CYS A 309 -24.61 9.62 -12.18
CA CYS A 309 -23.20 9.72 -12.58
C CYS A 309 -22.39 8.49 -12.14
N ILE A 310 -22.70 7.94 -10.98
CA ILE A 310 -22.05 6.72 -10.45
C ILE A 310 -22.53 5.50 -11.24
N ASP A 311 -23.82 5.41 -11.51
CA ASP A 311 -24.40 4.33 -12.33
C ASP A 311 -23.87 4.35 -13.77
N GLN A 312 -23.70 5.53 -14.34
CA GLN A 312 -23.07 5.69 -15.63
C GLN A 312 -21.61 5.19 -15.60
N LEU A 313 -20.83 5.63 -14.62
CA LEU A 313 -19.42 5.20 -14.49
C LEU A 313 -19.33 3.68 -14.30
N TYR A 314 -20.19 3.10 -13.49
CA TYR A 314 -20.29 1.67 -13.28
C TYR A 314 -20.61 0.93 -14.59
N THR A 315 -21.65 1.35 -15.30
CA THR A 315 -22.06 0.77 -16.59
C THR A 315 -20.95 0.83 -17.62
N GLU A 316 -20.26 1.96 -17.74
CA GLU A 316 -19.12 2.12 -18.65
C GLU A 316 -17.90 1.27 -18.23
N SER A 317 -17.69 1.04 -16.93
CA SER A 317 -16.63 0.17 -16.43
C SER A 317 -16.83 -1.29 -16.84
N LEU A 318 -18.07 -1.77 -16.89
CA LEU A 318 -18.43 -3.10 -17.40
C LEU A 318 -18.18 -3.24 -18.91
N ARG A 319 -18.36 -2.16 -19.68
CA ARG A 319 -18.14 -2.15 -21.13
C ARG A 319 -16.66 -2.14 -21.49
N THR A 320 -15.82 -1.47 -20.71
CA THR A 320 -14.36 -1.29 -20.95
C THR A 320 -13.51 -2.39 -20.32
N LYS A 321 -14.05 -3.59 -20.20
CA LYS A 321 -13.36 -4.75 -19.64
C LYS A 321 -12.17 -5.19 -20.49
N GLY A 322 -11.09 -5.61 -19.80
CA GLY A 322 -9.90 -6.18 -20.41
C GLY A 322 -9.79 -7.68 -20.12
N LYS A 323 -9.20 -8.44 -21.04
CA LYS A 323 -8.91 -9.86 -20.83
C LYS A 323 -7.79 -10.02 -19.81
N VAL A 324 -8.00 -10.88 -18.82
CA VAL A 324 -6.94 -11.31 -17.90
C VAL A 324 -6.08 -12.33 -18.61
N VAL A 325 -4.78 -12.06 -18.71
CA VAL A 325 -3.79 -13.00 -19.24
C VAL A 325 -2.99 -13.51 -18.03
N PRO A 326 -3.21 -14.76 -17.58
CA PRO A 326 -2.44 -15.36 -16.51
C PRO A 326 -0.94 -15.34 -16.85
N ASP A 327 -0.09 -15.29 -15.82
CA ASP A 327 1.37 -15.39 -15.90
C ASP A 327 2.08 -14.37 -16.81
N ARG A 328 1.39 -13.27 -17.16
CA ARG A 328 1.98 -12.19 -17.94
C ARG A 328 3.00 -11.42 -17.12
N SER A 329 4.28 -11.73 -17.30
CA SER A 329 5.37 -10.97 -16.71
C SER A 329 5.95 -9.98 -17.73
N TYR A 330 6.32 -8.79 -17.24
CA TYR A 330 7.06 -7.82 -18.04
C TYR A 330 8.47 -7.69 -17.47
N PRO A 331 9.54 -7.79 -18.31
CA PRO A 331 10.88 -7.53 -17.83
C PRO A 331 10.95 -6.10 -17.26
N ARG A 332 11.59 -5.98 -16.09
CA ARG A 332 11.81 -4.66 -15.46
C ARG A 332 12.62 -3.81 -16.43
N LYS A 333 12.01 -2.80 -17.00
CA LYS A 333 12.78 -1.75 -17.69
C LYS A 333 13.64 -1.06 -16.62
N LYS A 334 14.97 -1.08 -16.79
CA LYS A 334 15.83 -0.20 -15.99
C LYS A 334 15.38 1.23 -16.28
N LEU A 335 14.66 1.83 -15.33
CA LEU A 335 14.32 3.26 -15.40
C LEU A 335 15.68 3.99 -15.41
N LYS A 336 16.02 4.60 -16.54
CA LYS A 336 17.01 5.67 -16.52
C LYS A 336 16.43 6.73 -15.61
N LEU A 337 17.20 7.16 -14.62
CA LEU A 337 16.89 8.35 -13.82
C LEU A 337 16.77 9.52 -14.80
N VAL A 338 15.58 9.76 -15.29
CA VAL A 338 15.25 10.97 -16.03
C VAL A 338 15.07 12.03 -14.96
N CYS A 339 16.07 12.89 -14.78
CA CYS A 339 15.87 14.13 -14.05
C CYS A 339 14.70 14.84 -14.71
N ARG A 340 13.50 14.79 -14.09
CA ARG A 340 12.38 15.62 -14.52
C ARG A 340 12.84 17.06 -14.43
N LYS A 341 12.63 17.82 -15.50
CA LYS A 341 12.95 19.24 -15.52
C LYS A 341 12.14 19.90 -14.42
N HIS A 342 12.80 20.30 -13.34
CA HIS A 342 12.18 21.17 -12.37
C HIS A 342 11.88 22.50 -13.06
N PHE A 343 10.61 22.88 -13.06
CA PHE A 343 10.24 24.22 -13.48
C PHE A 343 10.90 25.20 -12.50
N ASN A 344 11.97 25.83 -12.96
CA ASN A 344 12.48 27.03 -12.32
C ASN A 344 11.50 28.16 -12.64
N ASN A 345 10.77 28.62 -11.67
CA ASN A 345 10.20 29.97 -11.60
C ASN A 345 10.64 30.59 -10.28
#